data_85b8924408ad5f3c46aa2acac9f5801f
#
_entry.id   85b8924408ad5f3c46aa2acac9f5801f
#
_cell.length_a   1.000
_cell.length_b   1.000
_cell.length_c   1.000
_cell.angle_alpha   90.00
_cell.angle_beta   90.00
_cell.angle_gamma   90.00
#
_symmetry.space_group_name_H-M   'P 1'
#
loop_
_entity.id
_entity.type
_entity.pdbx_description
1 polymer ?
#
loop_
_entity_poly.entity_id
_entity_poly.type
_entity_poly.pdbx_seq_one_letter_code
_entity_poly.pdbx_strand_id
1 'polypeptide(L)'
;RIIKYFFILSILFIAACLVVLEFSIFSEDLGPGTITGKPNTELFVKDKENRQFAAAKELNENNEKQILFGDLHVHSTFSADAQAMSLPITGGHGVHPVADACDFARHCSALDFWSINDHAEATTPKRWNETKETIRKCNALNVDPSNPDCVAFLGWEWTQVGVVRGNHWGHHNVILREEDDELVPPRAIASLSVARQAMVNRPLLPNTLYPFFDFGNFKRYNDTNRYFKETVKVPICDLKTPSKDLPIDCYEQAITPLDLVTRLEMYESEYMVIPHGQSWGLYTPAGYTLDKSLEHSKKFPKMFELLETYSGHGNAEEYRSWRGVDVVRNGQEESRPFTFSMGEIDLSKGTFKIKNPNGGEEVIDIGTQVCPEPSENYIPMCWQHGKVIYERCINSGEEITECEARREATELAAAN
;
A
#
# COMPACT_ATOMS: atom_id res chain seq x y z
N ARG A 1 -23.47 -26.74 -43.58
CA ARG A 1 -22.24 -26.01 -43.94
C ARG A 1 -22.11 -24.67 -43.21
N ILE A 2 -23.13 -23.83 -43.19
CA ILE A 2 -23.13 -22.50 -42.52
C ILE A 2 -22.78 -22.61 -41.02
N ILE A 3 -23.40 -23.54 -40.29
CA ILE A 3 -23.14 -23.77 -38.87
C ILE A 3 -21.65 -24.12 -38.60
N LYS A 4 -21.04 -24.95 -39.51
CA LYS A 4 -19.62 -25.31 -39.39
C LYS A 4 -18.70 -24.11 -39.59
N TYR A 5 -19.00 -23.23 -40.55
CA TYR A 5 -18.22 -22.00 -40.76
C TYR A 5 -18.40 -21.02 -39.62
N PHE A 6 -19.61 -20.87 -39.08
CA PHE A 6 -19.86 -20.04 -37.91
C PHE A 6 -19.06 -20.51 -36.70
N PHE A 7 -19.02 -21.83 -36.46
CA PHE A 7 -18.25 -22.41 -35.34
C PHE A 7 -16.75 -22.20 -35.52
N ILE A 8 -16.22 -22.38 -36.74
CA ILE A 8 -14.80 -22.13 -37.03
C ILE A 8 -14.47 -20.66 -36.87
N LEU A 9 -15.28 -19.74 -37.35
CA LEU A 9 -15.07 -18.30 -37.19
C LEU A 9 -15.12 -17.88 -35.71
N SER A 10 -16.02 -18.44 -34.92
CA SER A 10 -16.09 -18.19 -33.48
C SER A 10 -14.83 -18.67 -32.76
N ILE A 11 -14.29 -19.85 -33.10
CA ILE A 11 -13.05 -20.36 -32.52
C ILE A 11 -11.87 -19.46 -32.90
N LEU A 12 -11.78 -19.05 -34.18
CA LEU A 12 -10.70 -18.16 -34.63
C LEU A 12 -10.79 -16.79 -33.95
N PHE A 13 -11.98 -16.26 -33.76
CA PHE A 13 -12.19 -15.00 -33.03
C PHE A 13 -11.77 -15.12 -31.57
N ILE A 14 -12.19 -16.19 -30.88
CA ILE A 14 -11.77 -16.44 -29.48
C ILE A 14 -10.25 -16.59 -29.41
N ALA A 15 -9.65 -17.34 -30.34
CA ALA A 15 -8.19 -17.50 -30.37
C ALA A 15 -7.48 -16.15 -30.60
N ALA A 16 -7.98 -15.32 -31.49
CA ALA A 16 -7.45 -13.97 -31.71
C ALA A 16 -7.58 -13.09 -30.46
N CYS A 17 -8.74 -13.14 -29.78
CA CYS A 17 -8.93 -12.42 -28.51
C CYS A 17 -7.95 -12.89 -27.44
N LEU A 18 -7.74 -14.19 -27.31
CA LEU A 18 -6.76 -14.73 -26.35
C LEU A 18 -5.33 -14.30 -26.67
N VAL A 19 -4.95 -14.23 -27.95
CA VAL A 19 -3.66 -13.72 -28.38
C VAL A 19 -3.50 -12.24 -28.02
N VAL A 20 -4.51 -11.41 -28.28
CA VAL A 20 -4.50 -9.99 -27.92
C VAL A 20 -4.29 -9.80 -26.41
N LEU A 21 -4.96 -10.58 -25.59
CA LEU A 21 -4.85 -10.51 -24.13
C LEU A 21 -3.52 -11.08 -23.61
N GLU A 22 -3.06 -12.19 -24.20
CA GLU A 22 -1.79 -12.80 -23.79
C GLU A 22 -0.59 -11.89 -24.05
N PHE A 23 -0.55 -11.28 -25.22
CA PHE A 23 0.53 -10.38 -25.60
C PHE A 23 0.26 -8.92 -25.24
N SER A 24 -0.84 -8.62 -24.54
CA SER A 24 -1.24 -7.27 -24.18
C SER A 24 -1.23 -6.29 -25.36
N ILE A 25 -1.64 -6.78 -26.54
CA ILE A 25 -1.75 -5.96 -27.76
C ILE A 25 -2.82 -4.88 -27.51
N PHE A 26 -2.57 -3.65 -27.94
CA PHE A 26 -3.40 -2.47 -27.69
C PHE A 26 -3.38 -1.99 -26.23
N SER A 27 -2.43 -2.41 -25.40
CA SER A 27 -2.20 -1.74 -24.13
C SER A 27 -1.54 -0.38 -24.35
N GLU A 28 -1.81 0.57 -23.46
CA GLU A 28 -1.09 1.83 -23.39
C GLU A 28 -0.09 1.74 -22.26
N ASP A 29 1.21 1.70 -22.58
CA ASP A 29 2.26 1.83 -21.56
C ASP A 29 2.49 3.31 -21.29
N LEU A 30 1.82 3.83 -20.26
CA LEU A 30 2.05 5.22 -19.86
C LEU A 30 3.38 5.38 -19.10
N GLY A 31 4.02 4.27 -18.69
CA GLY A 31 5.25 4.28 -17.93
C GLY A 31 5.16 5.23 -16.73
N PRO A 32 6.22 6.03 -16.45
CA PRO A 32 6.23 7.00 -15.37
C PRO A 32 5.45 8.28 -15.69
N GLY A 33 4.86 8.40 -16.87
CA GLY A 33 4.23 9.61 -17.37
C GLY A 33 5.21 10.69 -17.81
N THR A 34 4.70 11.88 -18.00
CA THR A 34 5.50 13.06 -18.39
C THR A 34 5.10 14.24 -17.51
N ILE A 35 6.07 14.83 -16.84
CA ILE A 35 5.87 16.05 -16.07
C ILE A 35 5.50 17.16 -17.06
N THR A 36 4.34 17.77 -16.87
CA THR A 36 3.79 18.86 -17.71
C THR A 36 3.95 20.21 -17.06
N GLY A 37 4.13 20.22 -15.74
CA GLY A 37 4.36 21.41 -14.94
C GLY A 37 5.64 22.13 -15.36
N LYS A 38 5.63 23.45 -15.16
CA LYS A 38 6.80 24.32 -15.39
C LYS A 38 7.36 24.76 -14.05
N PRO A 39 8.64 25.18 -14.01
CA PRO A 39 9.19 25.84 -12.83
C PRO A 39 8.28 26.98 -12.39
N ASN A 40 8.06 27.10 -11.08
CA ASN A 40 7.36 28.25 -10.52
C ASN A 40 8.16 29.54 -10.80
N THR A 41 7.46 30.66 -10.93
CA THR A 41 8.15 31.95 -11.12
C THR A 41 8.87 32.35 -9.83
N GLU A 42 9.97 33.10 -9.96
CA GLU A 42 10.70 33.64 -8.79
C GLU A 42 9.78 34.46 -7.86
N LEU A 43 8.83 35.17 -8.44
CA LEU A 43 7.84 35.95 -7.67
C LEU A 43 6.95 35.03 -6.82
N PHE A 44 6.51 33.90 -7.36
CA PHE A 44 5.69 32.92 -6.63
C PHE A 44 6.51 32.27 -5.49
N VAL A 45 7.74 31.86 -5.76
CA VAL A 45 8.63 31.26 -4.75
C VAL A 45 8.88 32.24 -3.62
N LYS A 46 9.20 33.49 -3.92
CA LYS A 46 9.40 34.55 -2.93
C LYS A 46 8.14 34.88 -2.11
N ASP A 47 6.97 34.88 -2.75
CA ASP A 47 5.71 35.09 -2.02
C ASP A 47 5.39 33.92 -1.08
N LYS A 48 5.64 32.69 -1.51
CA LYS A 48 5.52 31.49 -0.67
C LYS A 48 6.45 31.58 0.56
N GLU A 49 7.71 31.90 0.36
CA GLU A 49 8.70 32.09 1.40
C GLU A 49 8.26 33.17 2.40
N ASN A 50 7.82 34.34 1.92
CA ASN A 50 7.34 35.42 2.78
C ASN A 50 6.15 35.00 3.66
N ARG A 51 5.23 34.20 3.11
CA ARG A 51 4.08 33.66 3.87
C ARG A 51 4.54 32.67 4.95
N GLN A 52 5.52 31.83 4.66
CA GLN A 52 6.08 30.89 5.63
C GLN A 52 6.77 31.62 6.79
N PHE A 53 7.57 32.65 6.49
CA PHE A 53 8.19 33.48 7.53
C PHE A 53 7.15 34.27 8.35
N ALA A 54 6.12 34.78 7.73
CA ALA A 54 5.04 35.48 8.45
C ALA A 54 4.32 34.53 9.42
N ALA A 55 3.98 33.32 8.98
CA ALA A 55 3.36 32.30 9.83
C ALA A 55 4.27 31.89 11.00
N ALA A 56 5.56 31.66 10.76
CA ALA A 56 6.52 31.33 11.80
C ALA A 56 6.62 32.46 12.85
N LYS A 57 6.61 33.70 12.39
CA LYS A 57 6.65 34.89 13.28
C LYS A 57 5.40 35.00 14.16
N GLU A 58 4.22 34.72 13.63
CA GLU A 58 2.98 34.69 14.41
C GLU A 58 3.01 33.65 15.53
N LEU A 59 3.73 32.55 15.32
CA LEU A 59 3.94 31.49 16.33
C LEU A 59 5.11 31.75 17.25
N ASN A 60 5.73 32.95 17.24
CA ASN A 60 6.93 33.32 17.99
C ASN A 60 8.17 32.44 17.69
N GLU A 61 8.20 31.79 16.52
CA GLU A 61 9.38 31.07 16.07
C GLU A 61 10.44 32.03 15.52
N ASN A 62 11.71 31.68 15.69
CA ASN A 62 12.82 32.46 15.14
C ASN A 62 12.82 32.39 13.62
N ASN A 63 13.27 33.43 12.95
CA ASN A 63 13.35 33.51 11.49
C ASN A 63 14.21 32.43 10.82
N GLU A 64 14.96 31.66 11.59
CA GLU A 64 15.79 30.54 11.11
C GLU A 64 15.01 29.25 10.91
N LYS A 65 13.80 29.15 11.47
CA LYS A 65 12.92 27.98 11.28
C LYS A 65 11.78 28.30 10.33
N GLN A 66 11.51 27.36 9.43
CA GLN A 66 10.38 27.40 8.51
C GLN A 66 9.32 26.38 8.95
N ILE A 67 8.06 26.71 8.72
CA ILE A 67 6.95 25.77 8.84
C ILE A 67 6.67 25.25 7.44
N LEU A 68 6.93 23.97 7.21
CA LEU A 68 6.80 23.33 5.92
C LEU A 68 5.63 22.32 5.96
N PHE A 69 4.92 22.22 4.85
CA PHE A 69 3.81 21.28 4.67
C PHE A 69 4.14 20.28 3.59
N GLY A 70 4.00 19.00 3.90
CA GLY A 70 4.35 17.94 2.96
C GLY A 70 3.53 16.69 3.14
N ASP A 71 3.68 15.77 2.20
CA ASP A 71 3.08 14.45 2.21
C ASP A 71 4.17 13.40 1.98
N LEU A 72 4.40 12.56 2.98
CA LEU A 72 5.41 11.49 2.93
C LEU A 72 4.80 10.13 2.63
N HIS A 73 3.57 10.09 2.07
CA HIS A 73 2.88 8.87 1.74
C HIS A 73 2.03 9.04 0.46
N VAL A 74 2.71 9.04 -0.69
CA VAL A 74 2.07 9.24 -2.00
C VAL A 74 2.23 8.00 -2.87
N HIS A 75 1.12 7.49 -3.42
CA HIS A 75 1.10 6.40 -4.37
C HIS A 75 0.81 6.88 -5.79
N SER A 76 1.48 6.27 -6.75
CA SER A 76 1.13 6.32 -8.16
C SER A 76 0.49 4.99 -8.61
N THR A 77 0.14 4.90 -9.88
CA THR A 77 -0.33 3.62 -10.45
C THR A 77 0.79 2.60 -10.69
N PHE A 78 2.00 2.88 -10.23
CA PHE A 78 3.03 1.85 -10.05
C PHE A 78 2.78 0.98 -8.82
N SER A 79 1.95 1.44 -7.89
CA SER A 79 1.45 0.67 -6.77
C SER A 79 0.35 -0.30 -7.21
N ALA A 80 0.36 -1.53 -6.69
CA ALA A 80 -0.56 -2.57 -7.15
C ALA A 80 -2.03 -2.29 -6.80
N ASP A 81 -2.27 -1.69 -5.66
CA ASP A 81 -3.59 -1.28 -5.19
C ASP A 81 -4.13 -0.08 -5.97
N ALA A 82 -3.30 0.95 -6.16
CA ALA A 82 -3.66 2.10 -6.97
C ALA A 82 -3.92 1.70 -8.44
N GLN A 83 -3.12 0.78 -9.00
CA GLN A 83 -3.37 0.21 -10.33
C GLN A 83 -4.70 -0.54 -10.39
N ALA A 84 -5.04 -1.30 -9.37
CA ALA A 84 -6.31 -2.02 -9.32
C ALA A 84 -7.50 -1.06 -9.12
N MET A 85 -7.35 -0.04 -8.28
CA MET A 85 -8.37 0.98 -8.02
C MET A 85 -8.56 1.96 -9.19
N SER A 86 -7.59 2.08 -10.09
CA SER A 86 -7.69 2.93 -11.29
C SER A 86 -8.70 2.42 -12.32
N LEU A 87 -9.13 1.16 -12.19
CA LEU A 87 -10.03 0.52 -13.15
C LEU A 87 -11.46 1.04 -13.05
N PRO A 88 -12.19 1.15 -14.17
CA PRO A 88 -13.58 1.58 -14.17
C PRO A 88 -14.50 0.70 -13.32
N ILE A 89 -14.26 -0.61 -13.26
CA ILE A 89 -15.05 -1.55 -12.46
C ILE A 89 -14.98 -1.29 -10.96
N THR A 90 -13.91 -0.63 -10.50
CA THR A 90 -13.74 -0.20 -9.12
C THR A 90 -14.14 1.26 -8.89
N GLY A 91 -14.68 1.92 -9.92
CA GLY A 91 -15.03 3.35 -9.89
C GLY A 91 -13.82 4.27 -10.11
N GLY A 92 -12.69 3.73 -10.57
CA GLY A 92 -11.47 4.48 -10.78
C GLY A 92 -11.52 5.44 -11.97
N HIS A 93 -10.77 6.53 -11.88
CA HIS A 93 -10.75 7.61 -12.87
C HIS A 93 -9.64 7.47 -13.92
N GLY A 94 -8.80 6.46 -13.82
CA GLY A 94 -7.72 6.22 -14.76
C GLY A 94 -6.34 6.07 -14.11
N VAL A 95 -5.34 6.03 -14.97
CA VAL A 95 -3.94 5.84 -14.58
C VAL A 95 -3.33 7.18 -14.19
N HIS A 96 -2.69 7.24 -13.04
CA HIS A 96 -1.96 8.39 -12.53
C HIS A 96 -0.51 7.98 -12.27
N PRO A 97 0.40 8.22 -13.22
CA PRO A 97 1.79 7.86 -13.12
C PRO A 97 2.56 8.78 -12.14
N VAL A 98 3.82 8.45 -11.86
CA VAL A 98 4.67 9.21 -10.93
C VAL A 98 4.80 10.70 -11.32
N ALA A 99 4.79 11.01 -12.63
CA ALA A 99 4.84 12.38 -13.12
C ALA A 99 3.62 13.21 -12.69
N ASP A 100 2.43 12.60 -12.65
CA ASP A 100 1.21 13.29 -12.20
C ASP A 100 1.30 13.65 -10.71
N ALA A 101 1.93 12.80 -9.90
CA ALA A 101 2.15 13.10 -8.48
C ALA A 101 3.05 14.33 -8.30
N CYS A 102 4.10 14.46 -9.13
CA CYS A 102 4.94 15.65 -9.15
C CYS A 102 4.14 16.92 -9.49
N ASP A 103 3.39 16.88 -10.59
CA ASP A 103 2.58 18.02 -11.03
C ASP A 103 1.52 18.39 -10.00
N PHE A 104 0.88 17.39 -9.38
CA PHE A 104 -0.13 17.61 -8.34
C PHE A 104 0.48 18.23 -7.06
N ALA A 105 1.59 17.70 -6.58
CA ALA A 105 2.27 18.20 -5.40
C ALA A 105 2.68 19.67 -5.57
N ARG A 106 3.23 20.02 -6.73
CA ARG A 106 3.73 21.37 -6.99
C ARG A 106 2.62 22.39 -7.30
N HIS A 107 1.62 22.01 -8.10
CA HIS A 107 0.69 22.96 -8.71
C HIS A 107 -0.74 22.89 -8.19
N CYS A 108 -1.15 21.75 -7.63
CA CYS A 108 -2.48 21.58 -7.05
C CYS A 108 -2.48 21.70 -5.53
N SER A 109 -1.60 20.97 -4.85
CA SER A 109 -1.50 20.98 -3.38
C SER A 109 -0.48 21.98 -2.85
N ALA A 110 0.39 22.52 -3.69
CA ALA A 110 1.43 23.48 -3.33
C ALA A 110 2.29 23.02 -2.11
N LEU A 111 2.65 21.74 -2.10
CA LEU A 111 3.46 21.15 -1.03
C LEU A 111 4.88 21.73 -1.03
N ASP A 112 5.50 21.78 0.13
CA ASP A 112 6.91 22.12 0.30
C ASP A 112 7.80 20.89 0.06
N PHE A 113 7.30 19.69 0.39
CA PHE A 113 7.96 18.42 0.16
C PHE A 113 6.96 17.27 0.02
N TRP A 114 7.39 16.20 -0.63
CA TRP A 114 6.60 14.97 -0.74
C TRP A 114 7.50 13.78 -1.02
N SER A 115 7.01 12.57 -0.78
CA SER A 115 7.71 11.33 -1.11
C SER A 115 6.82 10.39 -1.89
N ILE A 116 7.38 9.81 -2.96
CA ILE A 116 6.72 8.69 -3.63
C ILE A 116 6.92 7.40 -2.83
N ASN A 117 5.83 6.69 -2.58
CA ASN A 117 5.85 5.49 -1.72
C ASN A 117 5.06 4.33 -2.33
N ASP A 118 5.22 4.08 -3.61
CA ASP A 118 4.57 2.93 -4.26
C ASP A 118 4.96 1.62 -3.56
N HIS A 119 4.00 0.71 -3.40
CA HIS A 119 4.25 -0.60 -2.79
C HIS A 119 5.39 -1.34 -3.49
N ALA A 120 6.47 -1.62 -2.77
CA ALA A 120 7.65 -2.30 -3.31
C ALA A 120 7.34 -3.68 -3.87
N GLU A 121 6.27 -4.32 -3.40
CA GLU A 121 5.79 -5.64 -3.84
C GLU A 121 5.46 -5.67 -5.34
N ALA A 122 5.14 -4.54 -5.92
CA ALA A 122 4.84 -4.39 -7.33
C ALA A 122 5.87 -3.53 -8.10
N THR A 123 6.79 -2.89 -7.39
CA THR A 123 7.81 -2.04 -7.98
C THR A 123 8.93 -2.89 -8.57
N THR A 124 8.84 -3.16 -9.87
CA THR A 124 9.90 -3.87 -10.60
C THR A 124 11.15 -3.01 -10.70
N PRO A 125 12.35 -3.59 -10.95
CA PRO A 125 13.56 -2.80 -11.19
C PRO A 125 13.41 -1.76 -12.30
N LYS A 126 12.64 -2.05 -13.35
CA LYS A 126 12.29 -1.09 -14.40
C LYS A 126 11.50 0.10 -13.81
N ARG A 127 10.41 -0.17 -13.08
CA ARG A 127 9.58 0.88 -12.47
C ARG A 127 10.36 1.70 -11.46
N TRP A 128 11.24 1.06 -10.70
CA TRP A 128 12.11 1.76 -9.76
C TRP A 128 13.03 2.76 -10.46
N ASN A 129 13.66 2.35 -11.58
CA ASN A 129 14.49 3.26 -12.38
C ASN A 129 13.67 4.41 -12.97
N GLU A 130 12.48 4.13 -13.50
CA GLU A 130 11.56 5.14 -14.01
C GLU A 130 11.12 6.13 -12.91
N THR A 131 10.88 5.64 -11.68
CA THR A 131 10.59 6.48 -10.52
C THR A 131 11.77 7.38 -10.16
N LYS A 132 13.00 6.83 -10.06
CA LYS A 132 14.20 7.61 -9.77
C LYS A 132 14.40 8.75 -10.79
N GLU A 133 14.29 8.45 -12.07
CA GLU A 133 14.41 9.45 -13.11
C GLU A 133 13.32 10.53 -13.03
N THR A 134 12.11 10.15 -12.70
CA THR A 134 11.00 11.09 -12.60
C THR A 134 11.14 12.00 -11.40
N ILE A 135 11.56 11.49 -10.24
CA ILE A 135 11.85 12.30 -9.06
C ILE A 135 12.98 13.31 -9.35
N ARG A 136 14.07 12.89 -9.98
CA ARG A 136 15.14 13.80 -10.41
C ARG A 136 14.65 14.91 -11.33
N LYS A 137 13.79 14.57 -12.29
CA LYS A 137 13.15 15.56 -13.18
C LYS A 137 12.23 16.50 -12.42
N CYS A 138 11.52 16.00 -11.41
CA CYS A 138 10.66 16.81 -10.54
C CYS A 138 11.48 17.83 -9.74
N ASN A 139 12.58 17.39 -9.13
CA ASN A 139 13.49 18.26 -8.40
C ASN A 139 14.22 19.26 -9.30
N ALA A 140 14.51 18.89 -10.56
CA ALA A 140 15.09 19.81 -11.53
C ALA A 140 14.18 20.96 -11.96
N LEU A 141 12.88 20.97 -11.56
CA LEU A 141 11.99 22.10 -11.75
C LEU A 141 12.22 23.24 -10.73
N ASN A 142 12.98 23.01 -9.67
CA ASN A 142 13.33 24.05 -8.72
C ASN A 142 14.26 25.08 -9.40
N VAL A 143 13.87 26.36 -9.36
CA VAL A 143 14.64 27.46 -9.98
C VAL A 143 15.97 27.63 -9.25
N ASP A 144 15.96 27.51 -7.94
CA ASP A 144 17.14 27.53 -7.08
C ASP A 144 17.23 26.21 -6.29
N PRO A 145 18.16 25.31 -6.65
CA PRO A 145 18.35 24.06 -5.92
C PRO A 145 18.81 24.25 -4.46
N SER A 146 19.40 25.42 -4.13
CA SER A 146 19.81 25.72 -2.75
C SER A 146 18.65 26.21 -1.87
N ASN A 147 17.57 26.66 -2.48
CA ASN A 147 16.32 27.08 -1.85
C ASN A 147 15.12 26.54 -2.64
N PRO A 148 14.90 25.22 -2.61
CA PRO A 148 13.86 24.61 -3.42
C PRO A 148 12.46 25.00 -2.96
N ASP A 149 11.56 25.23 -3.92
CA ASP A 149 10.16 25.53 -3.64
C ASP A 149 9.31 24.27 -3.41
N CYS A 150 9.80 23.11 -3.83
CA CYS A 150 9.22 21.80 -3.53
C CYS A 150 10.28 20.71 -3.65
N VAL A 151 10.43 19.88 -2.64
CA VAL A 151 11.36 18.75 -2.62
C VAL A 151 10.60 17.45 -2.80
N ALA A 152 10.97 16.66 -3.82
CA ALA A 152 10.48 15.31 -4.02
C ALA A 152 11.51 14.29 -3.51
N PHE A 153 11.10 13.40 -2.62
CA PHE A 153 11.94 12.33 -2.10
C PHE A 153 11.68 11.02 -2.83
N LEU A 154 12.76 10.25 -3.02
CA LEU A 154 12.66 8.85 -3.39
C LEU A 154 12.18 8.02 -2.20
N GLY A 155 11.34 7.03 -2.48
CA GLY A 155 10.87 6.13 -1.46
C GLY A 155 10.06 4.98 -2.03
N TRP A 156 9.65 4.11 -1.16
CA TRP A 156 8.71 3.02 -1.44
C TRP A 156 8.01 2.61 -0.14
N GLU A 157 6.89 1.94 -0.27
CA GLU A 157 6.23 1.32 0.87
C GLU A 157 6.66 -0.14 0.99
N TRP A 158 7.22 -0.50 2.15
CA TRP A 158 7.50 -1.87 2.53
C TRP A 158 6.28 -2.45 3.24
N THR A 159 5.54 -3.31 2.54
CA THR A 159 4.22 -3.81 2.96
C THR A 159 4.35 -5.19 3.56
N GLN A 160 4.65 -5.29 4.84
CA GLN A 160 4.77 -6.56 5.53
C GLN A 160 3.47 -6.89 6.27
N VAL A 161 2.64 -7.70 5.64
CA VAL A 161 1.37 -8.16 6.19
C VAL A 161 1.49 -9.63 6.60
N GLY A 162 1.41 -9.88 7.88
CA GLY A 162 1.32 -11.21 8.46
C GLY A 162 -0.10 -11.50 8.93
N VAL A 163 -0.47 -12.77 8.96
CA VAL A 163 -1.82 -13.22 9.36
C VAL A 163 -1.98 -13.38 10.87
N VAL A 164 -0.90 -13.22 11.64
CA VAL A 164 -0.94 -13.22 13.11
C VAL A 164 -0.02 -12.14 13.66
N ARG A 165 -0.31 -11.74 14.91
CA ARG A 165 0.46 -10.73 15.63
C ARG A 165 1.98 -10.97 15.65
N GLY A 166 2.40 -12.22 15.66
CA GLY A 166 3.83 -12.58 15.74
C GLY A 166 4.63 -12.32 14.48
N ASN A 167 4.01 -12.44 13.31
CA ASN A 167 4.65 -12.23 12.00
C ASN A 167 4.13 -11.01 11.23
N HIS A 168 3.25 -10.22 11.82
CA HIS A 168 2.76 -8.97 11.25
C HIS A 168 3.64 -7.81 11.73
N TRP A 169 4.14 -7.00 10.79
CA TRP A 169 4.92 -5.81 11.07
C TRP A 169 4.23 -4.54 10.58
N GLY A 170 3.24 -4.69 9.72
CA GLY A 170 2.51 -3.59 9.11
C GLY A 170 3.24 -2.96 7.93
N HIS A 171 2.75 -1.85 7.50
CA HIS A 171 3.25 -1.08 6.39
C HIS A 171 4.26 -0.04 6.89
N HIS A 172 5.29 0.22 6.10
CA HIS A 172 6.33 1.19 6.44
C HIS A 172 6.76 1.96 5.21
N ASN A 173 6.65 3.26 5.25
CA ASN A 173 7.20 4.14 4.23
C ASN A 173 8.71 4.25 4.42
N VAL A 174 9.47 3.82 3.44
CA VAL A 174 10.92 4.04 3.35
C VAL A 174 11.16 5.28 2.50
N ILE A 175 11.84 6.26 3.04
CA ILE A 175 12.14 7.54 2.39
C ILE A 175 13.64 7.70 2.36
N LEU A 176 14.18 8.02 1.19
CA LEU A 176 15.60 8.25 0.97
C LEU A 176 15.85 9.74 0.81
N ARG A 177 16.93 10.22 1.43
CA ARG A 177 17.35 11.63 1.30
C ARG A 177 17.99 11.91 -0.05
N GLU A 178 18.84 11.01 -0.50
CA GLU A 178 19.61 11.14 -1.72
C GLU A 178 18.84 10.50 -2.90
N GLU A 179 19.20 10.92 -4.12
CA GLU A 179 18.62 10.41 -5.35
C GLU A 179 19.66 9.85 -6.35
N ASP A 180 20.96 9.94 -6.02
CA ASP A 180 22.04 9.44 -6.83
C ASP A 180 22.11 7.91 -6.84
N ASP A 181 22.26 7.33 -8.04
CA ASP A 181 22.29 5.88 -8.23
C ASP A 181 23.40 5.15 -7.46
N GLU A 182 24.49 5.84 -7.14
CA GLU A 182 25.59 5.29 -6.36
C GLU A 182 25.28 5.20 -4.87
N LEU A 183 24.39 6.05 -4.38
CA LEU A 183 24.06 6.19 -2.97
C LEU A 183 22.80 5.43 -2.58
N VAL A 184 21.85 5.25 -3.51
CA VAL A 184 20.54 4.64 -3.25
C VAL A 184 20.47 3.18 -3.70
N PRO A 185 19.57 2.36 -3.15
CA PRO A 185 19.36 1.00 -3.63
C PRO A 185 19.00 0.95 -5.12
N PRO A 186 19.59 0.04 -5.90
CA PRO A 186 19.30 -0.09 -7.34
C PRO A 186 17.90 -0.66 -7.61
N ARG A 187 17.17 -1.11 -6.60
CA ARG A 187 15.81 -1.63 -6.63
C ARG A 187 15.11 -1.37 -5.29
N ALA A 188 13.80 -1.22 -5.30
CA ALA A 188 13.01 -1.17 -4.08
C ALA A 188 13.09 -2.52 -3.33
N ILE A 189 13.21 -2.46 -2.01
CA ILE A 189 13.29 -3.64 -1.16
C ILE A 189 11.89 -3.93 -0.64
N ALA A 190 11.30 -5.03 -1.08
CA ALA A 190 9.95 -5.43 -0.74
C ALA A 190 9.91 -6.37 0.48
N SER A 191 8.72 -6.69 0.95
CA SER A 191 8.53 -7.73 1.96
C SER A 191 8.21 -9.10 1.34
N LEU A 192 8.40 -10.17 2.09
CA LEU A 192 7.82 -11.48 1.79
C LEU A 192 6.38 -11.50 2.28
N SER A 193 5.47 -10.85 1.55
CA SER A 193 4.11 -10.61 2.02
C SER A 193 3.06 -11.44 1.30
N VAL A 194 1.90 -11.56 1.97
CA VAL A 194 0.66 -12.09 1.39
C VAL A 194 0.26 -11.28 0.14
N ALA A 195 0.56 -9.97 0.11
CA ALA A 195 0.26 -9.10 -1.02
C ALA A 195 0.91 -9.57 -2.33
N ARG A 196 2.23 -9.91 -2.32
CA ARG A 196 2.87 -10.46 -3.52
C ARG A 196 2.30 -11.82 -3.90
N GLN A 197 2.03 -12.68 -2.92
CA GLN A 197 1.42 -13.98 -3.20
C GLN A 197 0.04 -13.83 -3.83
N ALA A 198 -0.75 -12.87 -3.38
CA ALA A 198 -2.04 -12.55 -3.99
C ALA A 198 -1.89 -12.07 -5.43
N MET A 199 -0.88 -11.25 -5.74
CA MET A 199 -0.58 -10.82 -7.12
C MET A 199 -0.18 -12.00 -8.02
N VAL A 200 0.68 -12.89 -7.52
CA VAL A 200 1.15 -14.07 -8.27
C VAL A 200 0.01 -15.07 -8.48
N ASN A 201 -0.84 -15.27 -7.47
CA ASN A 201 -1.94 -16.23 -7.50
C ASN A 201 -3.26 -15.63 -8.01
N ARG A 202 -3.22 -14.39 -8.53
CA ARG A 202 -4.42 -13.71 -9.03
C ARG A 202 -5.12 -14.55 -10.09
N PRO A 203 -6.43 -14.80 -9.95
CA PRO A 203 -7.17 -15.55 -10.97
C PRO A 203 -7.17 -14.74 -12.27
N LEU A 204 -6.63 -15.34 -13.33
CA LEU A 204 -6.50 -14.70 -14.65
C LEU A 204 -7.88 -14.47 -15.30
N LEU A 205 -8.85 -15.34 -15.04
CA LEU A 205 -10.13 -15.35 -15.74
C LEU A 205 -10.95 -14.06 -15.62
N PRO A 206 -11.20 -13.48 -14.45
CA PRO A 206 -11.99 -12.25 -14.38
C PRO A 206 -11.36 -11.10 -15.15
N ASN A 207 -10.06 -10.89 -14.98
CA ASN A 207 -9.35 -9.79 -15.62
C ASN A 207 -9.24 -9.94 -17.14
N THR A 208 -9.26 -11.18 -17.62
CA THR A 208 -9.26 -11.51 -19.04
C THR A 208 -10.63 -11.26 -19.67
N LEU A 209 -11.71 -11.35 -18.89
CA LEU A 209 -13.07 -11.18 -19.40
C LEU A 209 -13.57 -9.74 -19.32
N TYR A 210 -13.15 -8.94 -18.34
CA TYR A 210 -13.61 -7.55 -18.18
C TYR A 210 -13.47 -6.70 -19.44
N PRO A 211 -12.38 -6.78 -20.23
CA PRO A 211 -12.26 -6.02 -21.48
C PRO A 211 -13.39 -6.27 -22.48
N PHE A 212 -14.02 -7.44 -22.43
CA PHE A 212 -15.12 -7.78 -23.34
C PHE A 212 -16.50 -7.31 -22.86
N PHE A 213 -16.66 -7.11 -21.56
CA PHE A 213 -17.88 -6.56 -20.98
C PHE A 213 -17.87 -5.03 -20.94
N ASP A 214 -16.69 -4.42 -20.91
CA ASP A 214 -16.48 -2.97 -20.93
C ASP A 214 -15.48 -2.59 -22.01
N PHE A 215 -15.90 -2.76 -23.25
CA PHE A 215 -15.06 -2.58 -24.44
C PHE A 215 -14.53 -1.15 -24.60
N GLY A 216 -15.27 -0.15 -24.12
CA GLY A 216 -14.81 1.25 -24.11
C GLY A 216 -13.53 1.48 -23.28
N ASN A 217 -13.30 0.63 -22.29
CA ASN A 217 -12.14 0.68 -21.40
C ASN A 217 -11.16 -0.50 -21.63
N PHE A 218 -11.25 -1.16 -22.78
CA PHE A 218 -10.44 -2.35 -23.13
C PHE A 218 -8.94 -2.14 -22.86
N LYS A 219 -8.40 -1.00 -23.27
CA LYS A 219 -6.98 -0.67 -23.09
C LYS A 219 -6.58 -0.66 -21.61
N ARG A 220 -7.37 -0.05 -20.73
CA ARG A 220 -7.09 0.02 -19.28
C ARG A 220 -7.01 -1.35 -18.62
N TYR A 221 -7.97 -2.23 -18.91
CA TYR A 221 -7.93 -3.61 -18.41
C TYR A 221 -6.72 -4.38 -18.93
N ASN A 222 -6.37 -4.14 -20.19
CA ASN A 222 -5.23 -4.80 -20.81
C ASN A 222 -3.90 -4.28 -20.26
N ASP A 223 -3.80 -2.98 -19.96
CA ASP A 223 -2.65 -2.40 -19.26
C ASP A 223 -2.46 -3.02 -17.88
N THR A 224 -3.53 -3.16 -17.12
CA THR A 224 -3.50 -3.82 -15.82
C THR A 224 -3.05 -5.27 -15.94
N ASN A 225 -3.51 -6.00 -16.94
CA ASN A 225 -3.06 -7.37 -17.20
C ASN A 225 -1.55 -7.41 -17.52
N ARG A 226 -1.06 -6.49 -18.34
CA ARG A 226 0.36 -6.36 -18.64
C ARG A 226 1.16 -6.02 -17.38
N TYR A 227 0.70 -5.04 -16.62
CA TYR A 227 1.31 -4.62 -15.36
C TYR A 227 1.56 -5.79 -14.41
N PHE A 228 0.55 -6.64 -14.17
CA PHE A 228 0.71 -7.81 -13.32
C PHE A 228 1.59 -8.90 -13.93
N LYS A 229 1.48 -9.14 -15.24
CA LYS A 229 2.36 -10.08 -15.94
C LYS A 229 3.83 -9.68 -15.86
N GLU A 230 4.14 -8.40 -16.00
CA GLU A 230 5.51 -7.86 -15.85
C GLU A 230 6.00 -8.04 -14.42
N THR A 231 5.17 -7.72 -13.43
CA THR A 231 5.51 -7.84 -12.01
C THR A 231 5.87 -9.29 -11.62
N VAL A 232 5.08 -10.28 -12.05
CA VAL A 232 5.32 -11.67 -11.67
C VAL A 232 6.47 -12.33 -12.44
N LYS A 233 6.89 -11.78 -13.57
CA LYS A 233 8.04 -12.26 -14.35
C LYS A 233 9.39 -11.94 -13.73
N VAL A 234 9.45 -10.93 -12.86
CA VAL A 234 10.71 -10.57 -12.19
C VAL A 234 11.13 -11.70 -11.25
N PRO A 235 12.32 -12.30 -11.44
CA PRO A 235 12.80 -13.38 -10.58
C PRO A 235 13.03 -12.86 -9.15
N ILE A 236 12.83 -13.71 -8.16
CA ILE A 236 13.14 -13.37 -6.76
C ILE A 236 14.63 -13.46 -6.56
N CYS A 237 15.22 -12.44 -5.92
CA CYS A 237 16.63 -12.45 -5.53
C CYS A 237 16.90 -13.52 -4.46
N ASP A 238 18.13 -13.99 -4.37
CA ASP A 238 18.55 -14.85 -3.27
C ASP A 238 18.53 -14.08 -1.94
N LEU A 239 17.79 -14.57 -0.97
CA LEU A 239 17.60 -13.93 0.35
C LEU A 239 18.89 -13.86 1.17
N LYS A 240 19.85 -14.75 0.93
CA LYS A 240 21.08 -14.84 1.71
C LYS A 240 22.21 -13.97 1.16
N THR A 241 22.09 -13.53 -0.08
CA THR A 241 23.07 -12.69 -0.72
C THR A 241 22.90 -11.24 -0.24
N PRO A 242 24.00 -10.56 0.13
CA PRO A 242 23.96 -9.14 0.47
C PRO A 242 23.36 -8.29 -0.66
N SER A 243 22.63 -7.23 -0.29
CA SER A 243 21.91 -6.40 -1.26
C SER A 243 22.79 -5.87 -2.40
N LYS A 244 24.01 -5.43 -2.11
CA LYS A 244 24.98 -4.91 -3.11
C LYS A 244 25.47 -5.96 -4.10
N ASP A 245 25.45 -7.24 -3.73
CA ASP A 245 25.96 -8.36 -4.55
C ASP A 245 24.84 -9.03 -5.38
N LEU A 246 23.60 -8.60 -5.21
CA LEU A 246 22.45 -9.14 -5.94
C LEU A 246 22.41 -8.64 -7.40
N PRO A 247 21.88 -9.45 -8.34
CA PRO A 247 21.58 -8.99 -9.69
C PRO A 247 20.62 -7.78 -9.67
N ILE A 248 20.79 -6.86 -10.64
CA ILE A 248 19.95 -5.66 -10.70
C ILE A 248 18.51 -5.99 -11.07
N ASP A 249 18.28 -7.04 -11.86
CA ASP A 249 17.01 -7.41 -12.47
C ASP A 249 16.18 -8.42 -11.65
N CYS A 250 16.46 -8.57 -10.36
CA CYS A 250 15.69 -9.41 -9.48
C CYS A 250 14.88 -8.60 -8.47
N TYR A 251 13.87 -9.25 -7.90
CA TYR A 251 12.99 -8.71 -6.88
C TYR A 251 13.59 -8.97 -5.49
N GLU A 252 14.07 -7.93 -4.85
CA GLU A 252 14.71 -8.01 -3.54
C GLU A 252 13.69 -8.01 -2.41
N GLN A 253 13.94 -8.85 -1.39
CA GLN A 253 13.03 -9.00 -0.27
C GLN A 253 13.77 -8.85 1.07
N ALA A 254 13.08 -8.20 2.01
CA ALA A 254 13.38 -8.17 3.43
C ALA A 254 12.19 -8.74 4.20
N ILE A 255 12.39 -9.77 5.00
CA ILE A 255 11.28 -10.48 5.67
C ILE A 255 10.87 -9.79 6.96
N THR A 256 11.83 -9.17 7.63
CA THR A 256 11.66 -8.51 8.92
C THR A 256 12.17 -7.08 8.85
N PRO A 257 11.76 -6.21 9.79
CA PRO A 257 12.35 -4.88 9.91
C PRO A 257 13.88 -4.88 10.06
N LEU A 258 14.42 -5.89 10.73
CA LEU A 258 15.87 -6.04 10.86
C LEU A 258 16.53 -6.31 9.50
N ASP A 259 15.93 -7.19 8.68
CA ASP A 259 16.44 -7.46 7.34
C ASP A 259 16.37 -6.19 6.47
N LEU A 260 15.27 -5.42 6.57
CA LEU A 260 15.11 -4.16 5.83
C LEU A 260 16.21 -3.17 6.19
N VAL A 261 16.40 -2.91 7.47
CA VAL A 261 17.44 -1.98 7.95
C VAL A 261 18.84 -2.47 7.55
N THR A 262 19.12 -3.77 7.74
CA THR A 262 20.42 -4.34 7.37
C THR A 262 20.74 -4.15 5.88
N ARG A 263 19.74 -4.22 5.00
CA ARG A 263 19.90 -3.99 3.57
C ARG A 263 20.04 -2.50 3.25
N LEU A 264 19.26 -1.63 3.90
CA LEU A 264 19.35 -0.18 3.74
C LEU A 264 20.72 0.36 4.18
N GLU A 265 21.28 -0.14 5.29
CA GLU A 265 22.59 0.27 5.79
C GLU A 265 23.78 -0.15 4.92
N MET A 266 23.53 -0.98 3.90
CA MET A 266 24.56 -1.25 2.88
C MET A 266 24.74 -0.07 1.90
N TYR A 267 23.83 0.89 1.87
CA TYR A 267 23.88 2.06 1.01
C TYR A 267 24.25 3.31 1.81
N GLU A 268 24.79 4.30 1.12
CA GLU A 268 25.28 5.53 1.79
C GLU A 268 24.16 6.58 1.92
N SER A 269 22.99 6.36 1.33
CA SER A 269 21.85 7.25 1.50
C SER A 269 21.38 7.28 2.95
N GLU A 270 21.14 8.47 3.47
CA GLU A 270 20.34 8.61 4.66
C GLU A 270 18.89 8.21 4.37
N TYR A 271 18.28 7.50 5.30
CA TYR A 271 16.91 7.02 5.15
C TYR A 271 16.09 7.25 6.42
N MET A 272 14.80 7.33 6.23
CA MET A 272 13.79 7.34 7.27
C MET A 272 12.78 6.23 7.00
N VAL A 273 12.29 5.57 8.06
CA VAL A 273 11.24 4.55 7.94
C VAL A 273 10.08 4.94 8.84
N ILE A 274 8.91 5.16 8.25
CA ILE A 274 7.71 5.63 8.94
C ILE A 274 6.65 4.54 8.91
N PRO A 275 6.31 3.90 10.04
CA PRO A 275 5.22 2.94 10.11
C PRO A 275 3.86 3.63 9.99
N HIS A 276 2.91 2.95 9.34
CA HIS A 276 1.54 3.44 9.20
C HIS A 276 0.52 2.29 9.16
N GLY A 277 -0.78 2.65 9.13
CA GLY A 277 -1.88 1.70 8.99
C GLY A 277 -2.09 0.78 10.20
N GLN A 278 -1.43 1.03 11.32
CA GLN A 278 -1.42 0.14 12.49
C GLN A 278 -2.63 0.34 13.40
N SER A 279 -3.36 1.42 13.23
CA SER A 279 -4.56 1.73 14.01
C SER A 279 -5.85 1.14 13.42
N TRP A 280 -5.76 0.55 12.25
CA TRP A 280 -6.89 -0.01 11.54
C TRP A 280 -6.88 -1.53 11.54
N GLY A 281 -8.02 -2.15 11.88
CA GLY A 281 -8.12 -3.61 12.02
C GLY A 281 -8.30 -4.38 10.71
N LEU A 282 -8.36 -3.73 9.54
CA LEU A 282 -8.73 -4.41 8.30
C LEU A 282 -7.74 -5.51 7.88
N TYR A 283 -6.46 -5.28 8.08
CA TYR A 283 -5.39 -6.25 7.80
C TYR A 283 -4.44 -6.46 8.98
N THR A 284 -4.72 -5.81 10.10
CA THR A 284 -3.97 -5.98 11.34
C THR A 284 -4.56 -7.14 12.12
N PRO A 285 -3.80 -8.21 12.39
CA PRO A 285 -4.33 -9.39 13.06
C PRO A 285 -4.71 -9.08 14.51
N ALA A 286 -5.68 -9.83 15.01
CA ALA A 286 -6.15 -9.70 16.37
C ALA A 286 -5.03 -9.79 17.40
N GLY A 287 -5.06 -8.90 18.39
CA GLY A 287 -4.05 -8.82 19.45
C GLY A 287 -2.70 -8.25 19.03
N TYR A 288 -2.59 -7.69 17.82
CA TYR A 288 -1.43 -6.89 17.45
C TYR A 288 -1.41 -5.59 18.28
N THR A 289 -0.23 -5.22 18.76
CA THR A 289 0.00 -3.96 19.48
C THR A 289 1.28 -3.29 18.98
N LEU A 290 1.41 -1.99 19.23
CA LEU A 290 2.61 -1.23 18.89
C LEU A 290 3.83 -1.57 19.77
N ASP A 291 3.66 -2.35 20.85
CA ASP A 291 4.76 -2.73 21.74
C ASP A 291 5.92 -3.39 21.00
N LYS A 292 5.58 -4.21 20.01
CA LYS A 292 6.56 -4.86 19.13
C LYS A 292 7.39 -3.83 18.34
N SER A 293 6.75 -2.77 17.85
CA SER A 293 7.42 -1.67 17.16
C SER A 293 8.28 -0.85 18.11
N LEU A 294 7.83 -0.63 19.35
CA LEU A 294 8.61 0.05 20.39
C LEU A 294 9.87 -0.72 20.78
N GLU A 295 9.81 -2.05 20.83
CA GLU A 295 11.01 -2.87 21.07
C GLU A 295 12.04 -2.72 19.92
N HIS A 296 11.55 -2.61 18.69
CA HIS A 296 12.40 -2.41 17.51
C HIS A 296 12.95 -0.99 17.44
N SER A 297 12.20 0.03 17.83
CA SER A 297 12.66 1.42 17.84
C SER A 297 13.90 1.63 18.75
N LYS A 298 14.00 0.86 19.83
CA LYS A 298 15.18 0.89 20.71
C LYS A 298 16.44 0.33 20.04
N LYS A 299 16.29 -0.62 19.12
CA LYS A 299 17.40 -1.24 18.39
C LYS A 299 17.73 -0.48 17.11
N PHE A 300 16.74 0.12 16.48
CA PHE A 300 16.82 0.80 15.20
C PHE A 300 16.14 2.17 15.30
N PRO A 301 16.80 3.18 15.90
CA PRO A 301 16.18 4.49 16.13
C PRO A 301 15.62 5.13 14.86
N LYS A 302 16.35 5.02 13.73
CA LYS A 302 15.92 5.56 12.42
C LYS A 302 14.60 4.96 11.90
N MET A 303 14.16 3.85 12.48
CA MET A 303 13.01 3.10 12.07
C MET A 303 11.84 3.40 12.99
N PHE A 304 11.34 4.33 13.36
CA PHE A 304 10.25 4.65 14.28
C PHE A 304 10.48 5.99 15.01
N GLU A 305 11.28 6.89 14.40
CA GLU A 305 11.37 8.25 14.89
C GLU A 305 10.07 9.00 14.69
N LEU A 306 9.33 8.62 13.65
CA LEU A 306 8.01 9.15 13.32
C LEU A 306 7.01 8.01 13.20
N LEU A 307 5.75 8.31 13.41
CA LEU A 307 4.60 7.44 13.19
C LEU A 307 3.56 8.24 12.43
N GLU A 308 3.03 7.69 11.35
CA GLU A 308 1.89 8.26 10.68
C GLU A 308 0.63 7.99 11.51
N THR A 309 0.04 9.05 12.05
CA THR A 309 -1.09 8.96 12.98
C THR A 309 -2.44 9.08 12.28
N TYR A 310 -2.44 9.54 11.04
CA TYR A 310 -3.64 9.75 10.23
C TYR A 310 -3.39 9.35 8.78
N SER A 311 -4.23 8.46 8.24
CA SER A 311 -4.20 8.06 6.83
C SER A 311 -5.57 7.62 6.35
N GLY A 312 -5.68 7.22 5.08
CA GLY A 312 -6.86 6.53 4.55
C GLY A 312 -7.19 5.21 5.27
N HIS A 313 -6.24 4.66 6.03
CA HIS A 313 -6.38 3.42 6.81
C HIS A 313 -6.77 3.64 8.26
N GLY A 314 -7.04 4.85 8.70
CA GLY A 314 -7.52 5.14 10.03
C GLY A 314 -6.81 6.30 10.71
N ASN A 315 -7.25 6.58 11.92
CA ASN A 315 -6.83 7.70 12.73
C ASN A 315 -6.41 7.22 14.12
N ALA A 316 -5.15 7.41 14.47
CA ALA A 316 -4.58 7.10 15.78
C ALA A 316 -4.48 8.32 16.71
N GLU A 317 -4.81 9.53 16.24
CA GLU A 317 -4.77 10.74 17.04
C GLU A 317 -5.89 10.81 18.08
N GLU A 318 -7.00 10.15 17.78
CA GLU A 318 -8.17 10.20 18.63
C GLU A 318 -7.98 9.35 19.88
N TYR A 319 -7.94 9.99 21.05
CA TYR A 319 -7.90 9.26 22.31
C TYR A 319 -9.21 8.52 22.54
N ARG A 320 -9.10 7.23 22.78
CA ARG A 320 -10.22 6.35 23.11
C ARG A 320 -9.95 5.68 24.44
N SER A 321 -10.89 5.83 25.37
CA SER A 321 -10.80 5.19 26.67
C SER A 321 -11.02 3.66 26.64
N TRP A 322 -11.32 3.11 25.46
CA TRP A 322 -11.64 1.70 25.25
C TRP A 322 -11.11 1.25 23.88
N ARG A 323 -10.95 -0.03 23.71
CA ARG A 323 -10.57 -0.65 22.43
C ARG A 323 -11.76 -0.61 21.47
N GLY A 324 -11.53 -0.47 20.18
CA GLY A 324 -12.56 -0.61 19.15
C GLY A 324 -13.18 -2.01 19.12
N VAL A 325 -12.52 -2.98 19.72
CA VAL A 325 -12.93 -4.38 19.87
C VAL A 325 -12.48 -4.88 21.23
N ASP A 326 -13.39 -5.54 21.98
CA ASP A 326 -13.03 -6.25 23.19
C ASP A 326 -12.61 -7.68 22.87
N VAL A 327 -11.39 -8.05 23.27
CA VAL A 327 -10.92 -9.43 23.20
C VAL A 327 -11.09 -10.06 24.57
N VAL A 328 -12.09 -10.93 24.70
CA VAL A 328 -12.31 -11.67 25.95
C VAL A 328 -11.42 -12.91 25.93
N ARG A 329 -10.35 -12.87 26.72
CA ARG A 329 -9.46 -14.00 26.95
C ARG A 329 -9.64 -14.55 28.35
N ASN A 330 -9.47 -15.86 28.48
CA ASN A 330 -9.40 -16.55 29.79
C ASN A 330 -8.06 -16.23 30.50
N GLY A 331 -7.80 -14.95 30.76
CA GLY A 331 -6.84 -14.50 31.78
C GLY A 331 -5.34 -14.65 31.53
N GLN A 332 -4.86 -15.00 30.33
CA GLN A 332 -3.40 -15.08 30.06
C GLN A 332 -2.99 -14.45 28.74
N GLU A 333 -2.07 -13.49 28.80
CA GLU A 333 -1.30 -13.02 27.66
C GLU A 333 -0.17 -14.02 27.37
N GLU A 334 -0.26 -14.76 26.29
CA GLU A 334 0.87 -15.54 25.77
C GLU A 334 1.42 -14.93 24.49
N SER A 335 2.69 -14.54 24.55
CA SER A 335 3.50 -14.23 23.37
C SER A 335 4.12 -15.51 22.84
N ARG A 336 3.74 -15.96 21.64
CA ARG A 336 4.37 -17.10 20.96
C ARG A 336 4.95 -16.69 19.62
N PRO A 337 6.15 -17.16 19.23
CA PRO A 337 6.68 -16.99 17.89
C PRO A 337 5.99 -17.96 16.92
N PHE A 338 5.57 -17.48 15.73
CA PHE A 338 4.83 -18.28 14.76
C PHE A 338 5.53 -18.37 13.41
N THR A 339 5.55 -19.59 12.87
CA THR A 339 5.81 -19.89 11.45
C THR A 339 4.55 -20.47 10.83
N PHE A 340 4.16 -20.01 9.63
CA PHE A 340 2.80 -20.21 9.09
C PHE A 340 2.63 -21.18 7.95
N SER A 341 1.50 -21.89 8.00
CA SER A 341 0.65 -22.15 6.84
C SER A 341 -0.79 -21.80 7.23
N MET A 342 -1.59 -21.24 6.30
CA MET A 342 -2.98 -20.86 6.59
C MET A 342 -3.80 -22.05 7.05
N GLY A 343 -4.44 -21.93 8.21
CA GLY A 343 -5.37 -22.88 8.77
C GLY A 343 -6.80 -22.36 8.76
N GLU A 344 -7.71 -23.21 9.16
CA GLU A 344 -9.14 -22.89 9.25
C GLU A 344 -9.40 -21.98 10.45
N ILE A 345 -10.09 -20.84 10.21
CA ILE A 345 -10.52 -19.91 11.26
C ILE A 345 -11.96 -20.26 11.63
N ASP A 346 -12.21 -20.57 12.87
CA ASP A 346 -13.57 -20.76 13.42
C ASP A 346 -13.90 -19.58 14.33
N LEU A 347 -14.48 -18.54 13.74
CA LEU A 347 -14.85 -17.31 14.42
C LEU A 347 -15.90 -17.55 15.51
N SER A 348 -16.76 -18.57 15.35
CA SER A 348 -17.81 -18.88 16.32
C SER A 348 -17.25 -19.45 17.63
N LYS A 349 -16.04 -20.02 17.59
CA LYS A 349 -15.35 -20.57 18.75
C LYS A 349 -14.21 -19.69 19.25
N GLY A 350 -13.91 -18.62 18.55
CA GLY A 350 -12.75 -17.80 18.87
C GLY A 350 -11.44 -18.57 18.72
N THR A 351 -11.37 -19.53 17.81
CA THR A 351 -10.20 -20.40 17.64
C THR A 351 -9.64 -20.32 16.23
N PHE A 352 -8.34 -20.47 16.14
CA PHE A 352 -7.59 -20.46 14.90
C PHE A 352 -6.68 -21.69 14.84
N LYS A 353 -6.74 -22.46 13.77
CA LYS A 353 -5.89 -23.63 13.56
C LYS A 353 -4.68 -23.27 12.73
N ILE A 354 -3.51 -23.62 13.22
CA ILE A 354 -2.24 -23.46 12.50
C ILE A 354 -1.70 -24.83 12.18
N LYS A 355 -1.18 -24.99 10.95
CA LYS A 355 -0.32 -26.13 10.61
C LYS A 355 1.12 -25.75 10.82
N ASN A 356 1.79 -26.46 11.71
CA ASN A 356 3.23 -26.32 11.91
C ASN A 356 4.01 -26.85 10.71
N PRO A 357 5.20 -26.29 10.40
CA PRO A 357 6.08 -26.83 9.34
C PRO A 357 6.42 -28.31 9.51
N ASN A 358 6.30 -28.83 10.73
CA ASN A 358 6.55 -30.24 11.09
C ASN A 358 5.30 -31.13 10.96
N GLY A 359 4.20 -30.62 10.38
CA GLY A 359 2.99 -31.40 10.12
C GLY A 359 2.00 -31.53 11.28
N GLY A 360 2.24 -30.89 12.42
CA GLY A 360 1.30 -30.81 13.54
C GLY A 360 0.26 -29.70 13.35
N GLU A 361 -0.94 -29.91 13.89
CA GLU A 361 -1.95 -28.82 14.01
C GLU A 361 -1.91 -28.26 15.44
N GLU A 362 -1.90 -26.93 15.55
CA GLU A 362 -2.04 -26.22 16.81
C GLU A 362 -3.30 -25.37 16.75
N VAL A 363 -4.11 -25.40 17.81
CA VAL A 363 -5.30 -24.56 17.94
C VAL A 363 -4.94 -23.39 18.85
N ILE A 364 -5.04 -22.17 18.33
CA ILE A 364 -4.84 -20.94 19.08
C ILE A 364 -6.21 -20.40 19.47
N ASP A 365 -6.38 -20.17 20.75
CA ASP A 365 -7.53 -19.44 21.27
C ASP A 365 -7.25 -17.94 21.13
N ILE A 366 -7.98 -17.28 20.22
CA ILE A 366 -7.91 -15.82 20.02
C ILE A 366 -8.91 -15.07 20.90
N GLY A 367 -9.70 -15.80 21.70
CA GLY A 367 -10.76 -15.24 22.51
C GLY A 367 -12.01 -14.85 21.71
N THR A 368 -13.11 -14.60 22.40
CA THR A 368 -14.32 -14.09 21.78
C THR A 368 -14.18 -12.59 21.61
N GLN A 369 -14.28 -12.12 20.37
CA GLN A 369 -14.29 -10.69 20.07
C GLN A 369 -15.72 -10.21 19.97
N VAL A 370 -16.00 -9.04 20.54
CA VAL A 370 -17.31 -8.41 20.54
C VAL A 370 -17.18 -7.01 19.98
N CYS A 371 -18.02 -6.67 19.02
CA CYS A 371 -18.13 -5.30 18.56
C CYS A 371 -18.87 -4.47 19.63
N PRO A 372 -18.22 -3.47 20.24
CA PRO A 372 -18.87 -2.68 21.28
C PRO A 372 -19.97 -1.79 20.68
N GLU A 373 -21.00 -1.52 21.51
CA GLU A 373 -22.08 -0.62 21.12
C GLU A 373 -21.55 0.80 20.86
N PRO A 374 -22.05 1.50 19.85
CA PRO A 374 -21.67 2.88 19.58
C PRO A 374 -22.07 3.81 20.70
N SER A 375 -21.23 4.81 20.99
CA SER A 375 -21.52 5.86 21.94
C SER A 375 -21.86 7.17 21.24
N GLU A 376 -22.32 8.15 22.04
CA GLU A 376 -22.67 9.49 21.53
C GLU A 376 -21.48 10.19 20.83
N ASN A 377 -20.25 9.87 21.24
CA ASN A 377 -19.03 10.50 20.76
C ASN A 377 -18.19 9.60 19.86
N TYR A 378 -18.54 8.35 19.68
CA TYR A 378 -17.75 7.42 18.90
C TYR A 378 -18.54 6.21 18.38
N ILE A 379 -18.32 5.88 17.12
CA ILE A 379 -18.90 4.72 16.45
C ILE A 379 -17.76 3.73 16.12
N PRO A 380 -17.76 2.52 16.72
CA PRO A 380 -16.75 1.50 16.41
C PRO A 380 -16.70 1.16 14.92
N MET A 381 -15.50 0.84 14.40
CA MET A 381 -15.32 0.48 13.00
C MET A 381 -16.13 -0.77 12.62
N CYS A 382 -16.13 -1.79 13.46
CA CYS A 382 -16.93 -3.00 13.25
C CYS A 382 -18.41 -2.67 13.11
N TRP A 383 -18.93 -1.79 13.95
CA TRP A 383 -20.32 -1.31 13.90
C TRP A 383 -20.58 -0.48 12.63
N GLN A 384 -19.65 0.37 12.21
CA GLN A 384 -19.77 1.13 10.95
C GLN A 384 -19.85 0.19 9.74
N HIS A 385 -19.03 -0.86 9.70
CA HIS A 385 -19.11 -1.88 8.64
C HIS A 385 -20.45 -2.59 8.64
N GLY A 386 -20.94 -3.03 9.80
CA GLY A 386 -22.25 -3.65 9.93
C GLY A 386 -23.38 -2.74 9.45
N LYS A 387 -23.34 -1.46 9.82
CA LYS A 387 -24.31 -0.46 9.36
C LYS A 387 -24.34 -0.31 7.85
N VAL A 388 -23.19 -0.21 7.19
CA VAL A 388 -23.11 -0.08 5.74
C VAL A 388 -23.71 -1.30 5.04
N ILE A 389 -23.43 -2.51 5.54
CA ILE A 389 -23.99 -3.75 4.99
C ILE A 389 -25.49 -3.80 5.19
N TYR A 390 -25.97 -3.41 6.38
CA TYR A 390 -27.40 -3.33 6.69
C TYR A 390 -28.14 -2.38 5.74
N GLU A 391 -27.64 -1.14 5.60
CA GLU A 391 -28.24 -0.13 4.74
C GLU A 391 -28.26 -0.57 3.26
N ARG A 392 -27.19 -1.20 2.77
CA ARG A 392 -27.14 -1.77 1.41
C ARG A 392 -28.16 -2.89 1.20
N CYS A 393 -28.27 -3.77 2.18
CA CYS A 393 -29.22 -4.88 2.16
C CYS A 393 -30.67 -4.37 2.13
N ILE A 394 -31.03 -3.44 2.99
CA ILE A 394 -32.36 -2.80 3.00
C ILE A 394 -32.65 -2.10 1.68
N ASN A 395 -31.68 -1.35 1.13
CA ASN A 395 -31.84 -0.65 -0.14
C ASN A 395 -31.96 -1.59 -1.35
N SER A 396 -31.51 -2.85 -1.23
CA SER A 396 -31.73 -3.87 -2.26
C SER A 396 -33.08 -4.57 -2.15
N GLY A 397 -33.89 -4.25 -1.13
CA GLY A 397 -35.24 -4.81 -0.93
C GLY A 397 -35.28 -6.18 -0.30
N GLU A 398 -34.20 -6.56 0.39
CA GLU A 398 -34.11 -7.81 1.15
C GLU A 398 -34.93 -7.73 2.45
N GLU A 399 -35.26 -8.87 3.01
CA GLU A 399 -35.98 -8.97 4.27
C GLU A 399 -35.15 -8.42 5.46
N ILE A 400 -35.80 -7.70 6.38
CA ILE A 400 -35.13 -7.04 7.52
C ILE A 400 -34.32 -8.04 8.36
N THR A 401 -34.89 -9.22 8.63
CA THR A 401 -34.22 -10.26 9.41
C THR A 401 -32.93 -10.77 8.77
N GLU A 402 -32.91 -10.87 7.45
CA GLU A 402 -31.73 -11.24 6.68
C GLU A 402 -30.68 -10.12 6.76
N CYS A 403 -31.10 -8.87 6.66
CA CYS A 403 -30.21 -7.72 6.74
C CYS A 403 -29.60 -7.57 8.14
N GLU A 404 -30.36 -7.86 9.20
CA GLU A 404 -29.86 -7.90 10.58
C GLU A 404 -28.82 -9.01 10.75
N ALA A 405 -29.07 -10.21 10.24
CA ALA A 405 -28.13 -11.33 10.32
C ALA A 405 -26.81 -11.02 9.57
N ARG A 406 -26.88 -10.37 8.39
CA ARG A 406 -25.69 -9.92 7.65
C ARG A 406 -24.94 -8.83 8.39
N ARG A 407 -25.63 -7.90 9.04
CA ARG A 407 -25.01 -6.88 9.89
C ARG A 407 -24.22 -7.53 11.02
N GLU A 408 -24.85 -8.39 11.80
CA GLU A 408 -24.23 -9.07 12.95
C GLU A 408 -23.02 -9.91 12.52
N ALA A 409 -23.14 -10.66 11.42
CA ALA A 409 -22.01 -11.42 10.86
C ALA A 409 -20.87 -10.52 10.42
N THR A 410 -21.17 -9.34 9.85
CA THR A 410 -20.17 -8.36 9.42
C THR A 410 -19.48 -7.69 10.62
N GLU A 411 -20.24 -7.32 11.64
CA GLU A 411 -19.71 -6.77 12.89
C GLU A 411 -18.77 -7.76 13.58
N LEU A 412 -19.16 -9.02 13.65
CA LEU A 412 -18.32 -10.08 14.21
C LEU A 412 -17.05 -10.30 13.38
N ALA A 413 -17.17 -10.34 12.06
CA ALA A 413 -16.01 -10.51 11.16
C ALA A 413 -15.06 -9.30 11.22
N ALA A 414 -15.59 -8.08 11.34
CA ALA A 414 -14.77 -6.87 11.45
C ALA A 414 -14.17 -6.69 12.86
N ALA A 415 -14.73 -7.35 13.87
CA ALA A 415 -14.19 -7.40 15.22
C ALA A 415 -13.05 -8.43 15.35
N ASN A 416 -12.99 -9.41 14.48
CA ASN A 416 -11.99 -10.48 14.43
C ASN A 416 -10.92 -10.26 13.38
#